data_b585d24644c58110b1343b14e7cdd8bc
#
_entry.id   b585d24644c58110b1343b14e7cdd8bc
#
_cell.length_a   1.000
_cell.length_b   1.000
_cell.length_c   1.000
_cell.angle_alpha   90.00
_cell.angle_beta   90.00
_cell.angle_gamma   90.00
#
_symmetry.space_group_name_H-M   'P 1'
#
loop_
_entity.id
_entity.type
_entity.pdbx_description
1 polymer ?
#
loop_
_entity_poly.entity_id
_entity_poly.type
_entity_poly.pdbx_seq_one_letter_code
_entity_poly.pdbx_strand_id
1 'polypeptide(L)'
;MLVIVVQCSDANNKMNATRHPVNDDIPMGTNILRLHSMDANEKYHMAHVHAYPSSHMDHMDPQLMVFFFIENLKVGKRIPVYFPKRDPSTAPHFLPREESDSIPFSLESLPNLLQIFSFSQASPQAKAMEDTLRQCEMKPIKGESKLCATSLESMLDFVNEIFGFNSQFQVLSTTHFTESTTLLQNYTILKKPEEISAPKMVACHTMPYPYAIFYCHYQESESKVFKVLLGGDNGDRVEAVAVCHLDTSEWSPDHVSFRVLGIEPGSKPVCHFFPADNLVWIAS
;
A
#
# COMPACT_ATOMS: atom_id res chain seq x y z
N MET A 1 8.26 -10.81 -11.27
CA MET A 1 9.19 -10.24 -10.28
C MET A 1 9.91 -9.09 -10.96
N LEU A 2 9.44 -7.86 -10.76
CA LEU A 2 10.04 -6.68 -11.36
C LEU A 2 11.02 -6.11 -10.33
N VAL A 3 12.30 -6.34 -10.53
CA VAL A 3 13.36 -5.70 -9.74
C VAL A 3 13.64 -4.36 -10.41
N ILE A 4 13.07 -3.28 -9.88
CA ILE A 4 13.42 -1.93 -10.31
C ILE A 4 14.69 -1.54 -9.56
N VAL A 5 15.83 -1.70 -10.19
CA VAL A 5 17.10 -1.11 -9.73
C VAL A 5 17.17 0.27 -10.36
N VAL A 6 16.89 1.31 -9.59
CA VAL A 6 17.07 2.69 -10.03
C VAL A 6 18.52 3.08 -9.71
N GLN A 7 19.38 3.08 -10.72
CA GLN A 7 20.72 3.69 -10.64
C GLN A 7 20.58 5.15 -11.05
N CYS A 8 20.79 6.09 -10.15
CA CYS A 8 20.99 7.48 -10.47
C CYS A 8 22.37 7.64 -11.12
N SER A 9 22.41 7.83 -12.44
CA SER A 9 23.63 8.24 -13.17
C SER A 9 23.70 9.75 -13.22
N ASP A 10 24.86 10.31 -12.88
CA ASP A 10 25.17 11.74 -12.97
C ASP A 10 24.83 12.33 -14.34
N ALA A 11 24.04 13.39 -14.34
CA ALA A 11 23.67 14.16 -15.52
C ALA A 11 24.82 15.07 -15.93
N ASN A 12 25.81 14.53 -16.65
CA ASN A 12 26.73 15.29 -17.44
C ASN A 12 27.28 14.44 -18.61
N ASN A 13 26.44 14.23 -19.62
CA ASN A 13 26.99 13.87 -20.94
C ASN A 13 26.05 14.36 -22.06
N LYS A 14 26.55 15.32 -22.84
CA LYS A 14 25.90 15.85 -24.03
C LYS A 14 25.72 14.72 -25.04
N MET A 15 24.51 14.31 -25.33
CA MET A 15 24.23 13.45 -26.48
C MET A 15 23.87 14.30 -27.70
N ASN A 16 24.74 14.19 -28.74
CA ASN A 16 24.42 14.58 -30.09
C ASN A 16 23.36 13.61 -30.66
N ALA A 17 22.19 14.11 -30.92
CA ALA A 17 21.16 13.36 -31.62
C ALA A 17 21.19 13.62 -33.11
N THR A 18 21.57 12.64 -33.90
CA THR A 18 21.36 12.61 -35.35
C THR A 18 19.90 12.29 -35.64
N ARG A 19 19.23 13.22 -36.31
CA ARG A 19 17.85 13.03 -36.81
C ARG A 19 17.85 12.15 -38.05
N HIS A 20 17.00 11.10 -38.06
CA HIS A 20 16.48 10.51 -39.30
C HIS A 20 14.98 10.85 -39.42
N PRO A 21 14.51 11.22 -40.62
CA PRO A 21 13.12 11.57 -40.82
C PRO A 21 12.25 10.32 -41.01
N VAL A 22 11.13 10.25 -40.34
CA VAL A 22 10.03 9.34 -40.67
C VAL A 22 8.78 10.18 -40.96
N ASN A 23 8.19 9.88 -42.08
CA ASN A 23 7.08 10.57 -42.72
C ASN A 23 5.83 10.67 -41.89
N ASP A 24 5.15 11.79 -42.10
CA ASP A 24 3.79 12.16 -41.69
C ASP A 24 2.74 11.22 -42.26
N ASP A 25 1.69 11.07 -41.48
CA ASP A 25 0.26 10.99 -41.80
C ASP A 25 -0.48 10.05 -40.84
N ILE A 26 -0.88 10.59 -39.68
CA ILE A 26 -2.00 10.04 -38.93
C ILE A 26 -2.88 11.20 -38.45
N PRO A 27 -4.19 11.20 -38.73
CA PRO A 27 -5.07 12.32 -38.42
C PRO A 27 -5.32 12.45 -36.93
N MET A 28 -5.36 13.72 -36.46
CA MET A 28 -5.79 14.09 -35.10
C MET A 28 -7.22 13.57 -34.83
N GLY A 29 -7.29 12.46 -34.16
CA GLY A 29 -8.50 11.98 -33.49
C GLY A 29 -8.40 12.30 -32.01
N THR A 30 -9.29 13.15 -31.54
CA THR A 30 -9.52 13.41 -30.11
C THR A 30 -9.87 12.11 -29.39
N ASN A 31 -8.87 11.44 -28.87
CA ASN A 31 -9.09 10.31 -27.96
C ASN A 31 -9.37 10.86 -26.55
N ILE A 32 -10.62 11.19 -26.31
CA ILE A 32 -11.20 11.22 -24.96
C ILE A 32 -10.96 9.81 -24.40
N LEU A 33 -10.11 9.71 -23.40
CA LEU A 33 -9.93 8.48 -22.61
C LEU A 33 -11.32 8.02 -22.12
N ARG A 34 -11.88 7.04 -22.81
CA ARG A 34 -13.02 6.27 -22.29
C ARG A 34 -12.51 5.45 -21.13
N LEU A 35 -12.61 6.00 -19.92
CA LEU A 35 -12.63 5.21 -18.72
C LEU A 35 -13.78 4.20 -18.89
N HIS A 36 -13.44 2.92 -18.98
CA HIS A 36 -14.44 1.86 -18.99
C HIS A 36 -15.22 2.00 -17.68
N SER A 37 -16.52 2.27 -17.81
CA SER A 37 -17.44 2.23 -16.68
C SER A 37 -17.35 0.85 -16.06
N MET A 38 -16.82 0.77 -14.85
CA MET A 38 -16.97 -0.43 -14.03
C MET A 38 -18.46 -0.61 -13.77
N ASP A 39 -18.97 -1.75 -14.18
CA ASP A 39 -20.38 -2.11 -14.08
C ASP A 39 -20.84 -2.01 -12.62
N ALA A 40 -21.83 -1.16 -12.36
CA ALA A 40 -22.35 -0.84 -11.02
C ALA A 40 -23.13 -2.01 -10.38
N ASN A 41 -22.90 -3.25 -10.82
CA ASN A 41 -23.72 -4.40 -10.44
C ASN A 41 -22.96 -5.57 -9.80
N GLU A 42 -21.73 -5.40 -9.34
CA GLU A 42 -21.18 -6.35 -8.40
C GLU A 42 -21.73 -6.06 -7.00
N LYS A 43 -22.92 -6.55 -6.75
CA LYS A 43 -23.43 -6.80 -5.41
C LYS A 43 -22.40 -7.69 -4.71
N TYR A 44 -21.77 -7.14 -3.68
CA TYR A 44 -21.09 -7.94 -2.67
C TYR A 44 -22.12 -8.91 -2.08
N HIS A 45 -22.20 -10.13 -2.63
CA HIS A 45 -22.86 -11.23 -1.96
C HIS A 45 -22.04 -11.56 -0.72
N MET A 46 -22.46 -10.99 0.42
CA MET A 46 -22.10 -11.54 1.71
C MET A 46 -22.69 -12.95 1.74
N ALA A 47 -21.83 -13.94 1.51
CA ALA A 47 -22.19 -15.31 1.75
C ALA A 47 -22.50 -15.44 3.25
N HIS A 48 -23.77 -15.66 3.58
CA HIS A 48 -24.18 -16.08 4.91
C HIS A 48 -23.55 -17.43 5.20
N VAL A 49 -22.43 -17.43 5.89
CA VAL A 49 -21.85 -18.63 6.47
C VAL A 49 -22.61 -18.89 7.76
N HIS A 50 -23.33 -20.02 7.77
CA HIS A 50 -24.05 -20.47 8.95
C HIS A 50 -23.09 -20.70 10.13
N ALA A 51 -23.48 -20.14 11.28
CA ALA A 51 -22.75 -20.08 12.52
C ALA A 51 -22.49 -21.46 13.13
N TYR A 52 -21.20 -21.66 13.49
CA TYR A 52 -20.82 -22.52 14.61
C TYR A 52 -20.35 -21.63 15.77
N PRO A 53 -20.45 -22.06 17.06
CA PRO A 53 -20.27 -21.17 18.21
C PRO A 53 -18.89 -20.54 18.25
N SER A 54 -18.90 -19.25 18.29
CA SER A 54 -17.93 -18.24 18.01
C SER A 54 -16.72 -18.21 18.94
N SER A 55 -15.53 -18.18 18.36
CA SER A 55 -14.40 -17.52 18.99
C SER A 55 -14.58 -16.00 18.89
N HIS A 56 -13.99 -15.22 19.80
CA HIS A 56 -14.04 -13.75 19.85
C HIS A 56 -13.66 -13.06 18.52
N MET A 57 -13.14 -13.82 17.55
CA MET A 57 -12.66 -13.38 16.24
C MET A 57 -13.76 -13.29 15.17
N ASP A 58 -14.92 -13.89 15.40
CA ASP A 58 -15.98 -14.01 14.37
C ASP A 58 -16.71 -12.68 14.05
N HIS A 59 -16.45 -11.63 14.85
CA HIS A 59 -17.07 -10.31 14.69
C HIS A 59 -16.12 -9.22 14.19
N MET A 60 -14.85 -9.58 13.91
CA MET A 60 -13.87 -8.61 13.43
C MET A 60 -13.95 -8.49 11.91
N ASP A 61 -13.82 -7.24 11.40
CA ASP A 61 -13.65 -7.01 9.98
C ASP A 61 -12.40 -7.78 9.49
N PRO A 62 -12.52 -8.68 8.51
CA PRO A 62 -11.40 -9.45 7.99
C PRO A 62 -10.23 -8.57 7.53
N GLN A 63 -10.49 -7.35 7.07
CA GLN A 63 -9.45 -6.41 6.63
C GLN A 63 -8.54 -5.96 7.77
N LEU A 64 -8.96 -6.14 9.02
CA LEU A 64 -8.15 -5.82 10.20
C LEU A 64 -7.24 -6.96 10.64
N MET A 65 -7.39 -8.16 10.04
CA MET A 65 -6.58 -9.35 10.34
C MET A 65 -5.19 -9.29 9.70
N VAL A 66 -4.53 -8.15 9.85
CA VAL A 66 -3.13 -7.93 9.43
C VAL A 66 -2.21 -7.64 10.60
N PHE A 67 -2.79 -7.30 11.79
CA PHE A 67 -2.03 -6.92 12.99
C PHE A 67 -1.72 -8.11 13.87
N PHE A 68 -0.51 -8.12 14.45
CA PHE A 68 -0.05 -9.16 15.36
C PHE A 68 1.08 -8.64 16.27
N PHE A 69 1.48 -9.44 17.26
CA PHE A 69 2.61 -9.12 18.14
C PHE A 69 3.93 -9.68 17.61
N ILE A 70 5.03 -9.00 17.86
CA ILE A 70 6.36 -9.45 17.43
C ILE A 70 6.70 -10.85 17.94
N GLU A 71 6.21 -11.24 19.12
CA GLU A 71 6.37 -12.58 19.69
C GLU A 71 5.70 -13.68 18.86
N ASN A 72 4.78 -13.30 17.96
CA ASN A 72 4.14 -14.23 17.04
C ASN A 72 5.03 -14.62 15.86
N LEU A 73 6.13 -13.91 15.62
CA LEU A 73 7.09 -14.20 14.55
C LEU A 73 7.97 -15.43 14.91
N LYS A 74 7.34 -16.60 15.05
CA LYS A 74 8.01 -17.86 15.41
C LYS A 74 7.59 -18.97 14.44
N VAL A 75 8.55 -19.82 14.08
CA VAL A 75 8.29 -21.03 13.27
C VAL A 75 7.17 -21.86 13.89
N GLY A 76 6.25 -22.29 13.07
CA GLY A 76 5.07 -23.08 13.47
C GLY A 76 3.94 -22.25 14.09
N LYS A 77 4.14 -20.95 14.35
CA LYS A 77 3.04 -20.09 14.80
C LYS A 77 2.01 -19.93 13.69
N ARG A 78 0.77 -20.08 14.06
CA ARG A 78 -0.39 -19.95 13.20
C ARG A 78 -1.09 -18.63 13.49
N ILE A 79 -1.35 -17.84 12.46
CA ILE A 79 -1.91 -16.48 12.55
C ILE A 79 -3.01 -16.35 11.49
N PRO A 80 -4.22 -15.87 11.82
CA PRO A 80 -5.20 -15.50 10.82
C PRO A 80 -4.70 -14.24 10.10
N VAL A 81 -4.64 -14.28 8.78
CA VAL A 81 -4.20 -13.14 7.95
C VAL A 81 -5.17 -12.94 6.81
N TYR A 82 -5.52 -11.69 6.59
CA TYR A 82 -6.25 -11.25 5.40
C TYR A 82 -5.27 -10.68 4.38
N PHE A 83 -5.21 -11.31 3.21
CA PHE A 83 -4.51 -10.77 2.05
C PHE A 83 -5.53 -10.41 0.97
N PRO A 84 -5.77 -9.13 0.71
CA PRO A 84 -6.69 -8.74 -0.36
C PRO A 84 -6.16 -9.24 -1.71
N LYS A 85 -7.04 -9.80 -2.51
CA LYS A 85 -6.72 -10.14 -3.90
C LYS A 85 -6.93 -8.88 -4.73
N ARG A 86 -5.91 -8.49 -5.47
CA ARG A 86 -6.03 -7.46 -6.50
C ARG A 86 -5.68 -8.06 -7.85
N ASP A 87 -6.49 -7.74 -8.83
CA ASP A 87 -6.20 -8.07 -10.23
C ASP A 87 -5.28 -6.96 -10.80
N PRO A 88 -4.02 -7.29 -11.15
CA PRO A 88 -3.12 -6.28 -11.72
C PRO A 88 -3.65 -5.62 -12.98
N SER A 89 -4.54 -6.29 -13.73
CA SER A 89 -5.14 -5.72 -14.96
C SER A 89 -6.15 -4.62 -14.70
N THR A 90 -6.73 -4.58 -13.50
CA THR A 90 -7.72 -3.58 -13.07
C THR A 90 -7.20 -2.65 -11.97
N ALA A 91 -5.98 -2.88 -11.48
CA ALA A 91 -5.38 -2.04 -10.46
C ALA A 91 -5.15 -0.62 -11.02
N PRO A 92 -5.40 0.43 -10.21
CA PRO A 92 -5.09 1.79 -10.60
C PRO A 92 -3.61 1.95 -10.95
N HIS A 93 -3.32 2.65 -12.06
CA HIS A 93 -1.96 2.94 -12.48
C HIS A 93 -1.53 4.33 -12.01
N PHE A 94 -0.22 4.52 -11.83
CA PHE A 94 0.32 5.86 -11.64
C PHE A 94 0.09 6.70 -12.88
N LEU A 95 -0.28 7.96 -12.64
CA LEU A 95 -0.21 9.00 -13.66
C LEU A 95 1.22 9.57 -13.71
N PRO A 96 1.67 10.03 -14.89
CA PRO A 96 2.86 10.88 -14.96
C PRO A 96 2.70 12.11 -14.07
N ARG A 97 3.79 12.62 -13.49
CA ARG A 97 3.76 13.78 -12.59
C ARG A 97 3.00 14.97 -13.18
N GLU A 98 3.29 15.33 -14.43
CA GLU A 98 2.66 16.48 -15.10
C GLU A 98 1.12 16.34 -15.15
N GLU A 99 0.64 15.12 -15.35
CA GLU A 99 -0.79 14.83 -15.37
C GLU A 99 -1.38 14.85 -13.96
N SER A 100 -0.73 14.17 -13.00
CA SER A 100 -1.21 14.13 -11.62
C SER A 100 -1.22 15.51 -10.96
N ASP A 101 -0.23 16.35 -11.22
CA ASP A 101 -0.13 17.71 -10.67
C ASP A 101 -1.20 18.66 -11.27
N SER A 102 -1.76 18.33 -12.44
CA SER A 102 -2.86 19.06 -13.05
C SER A 102 -4.23 18.77 -12.41
N ILE A 103 -4.34 17.67 -11.66
CA ILE A 103 -5.56 17.24 -10.99
C ILE A 103 -5.52 17.76 -9.53
N PRO A 104 -6.51 18.55 -9.08
CA PRO A 104 -6.56 18.97 -7.69
C PRO A 104 -6.55 17.75 -6.74
N PHE A 105 -5.77 17.81 -5.66
CA PHE A 105 -5.72 16.72 -4.68
C PHE A 105 -5.97 17.30 -3.27
N SER A 106 -7.23 17.64 -3.00
CA SER A 106 -7.66 18.17 -1.70
C SER A 106 -9.11 17.82 -1.42
N LEU A 107 -9.45 17.76 -0.12
CA LEU A 107 -10.82 17.52 0.33
C LEU A 107 -11.78 18.65 -0.13
N GLU A 108 -11.29 19.90 -0.15
CA GLU A 108 -12.05 21.05 -0.65
C GLU A 108 -12.43 20.86 -2.12
N SER A 109 -11.57 20.23 -2.91
CA SER A 109 -11.79 19.97 -4.34
C SER A 109 -12.65 18.74 -4.62
N LEU A 110 -13.10 18.00 -3.60
CA LEU A 110 -13.85 16.75 -3.80
C LEU A 110 -15.07 16.90 -4.74
N PRO A 111 -15.91 17.95 -4.67
CA PRO A 111 -17.03 18.09 -5.60
C PRO A 111 -16.60 18.18 -7.07
N ASN A 112 -15.48 18.88 -7.34
CA ASN A 112 -14.89 18.97 -8.67
C ASN A 112 -14.28 17.64 -9.11
N LEU A 113 -13.58 16.95 -8.21
CA LEU A 113 -12.98 15.64 -8.48
C LEU A 113 -14.04 14.59 -8.84
N LEU A 114 -15.20 14.59 -8.16
CA LEU A 114 -16.29 13.69 -8.49
C LEU A 114 -16.85 13.96 -9.90
N GLN A 115 -16.84 15.21 -10.38
CA GLN A 115 -17.20 15.53 -11.75
C GLN A 115 -16.15 15.04 -12.75
N ILE A 116 -14.85 15.28 -12.46
CA ILE A 116 -13.73 14.82 -13.30
C ILE A 116 -13.80 13.30 -13.51
N PHE A 117 -14.02 12.55 -12.44
CA PHE A 117 -14.07 11.09 -12.48
C PHE A 117 -15.47 10.52 -12.73
N SER A 118 -16.47 11.37 -12.96
CA SER A 118 -17.86 10.97 -13.24
C SER A 118 -18.47 10.07 -12.14
N PHE A 119 -18.17 10.38 -10.87
CA PHE A 119 -18.77 9.68 -9.74
C PHE A 119 -19.93 10.44 -9.13
N SER A 120 -20.97 9.71 -8.74
CA SER A 120 -22.08 10.25 -7.96
C SER A 120 -21.62 10.55 -6.52
N GLN A 121 -22.10 11.66 -5.93
CA GLN A 121 -21.78 12.06 -4.56
C GLN A 121 -22.12 10.99 -3.50
N ALA A 122 -23.16 10.19 -3.74
CA ALA A 122 -23.60 9.14 -2.82
C ALA A 122 -22.95 7.77 -3.14
N SER A 123 -22.00 7.71 -4.09
CA SER A 123 -21.38 6.45 -4.48
C SER A 123 -20.34 5.97 -3.46
N PRO A 124 -20.10 4.65 -3.35
CA PRO A 124 -19.00 4.11 -2.56
C PRO A 124 -17.64 4.67 -2.99
N GLN A 125 -17.46 4.94 -4.28
CA GLN A 125 -16.24 5.54 -4.84
C GLN A 125 -16.02 6.96 -4.31
N ALA A 126 -17.09 7.79 -4.26
CA ALA A 126 -17.02 9.14 -3.69
C ALA A 126 -16.61 9.09 -2.21
N LYS A 127 -17.18 8.16 -1.45
CA LYS A 127 -16.82 7.98 -0.04
C LYS A 127 -15.36 7.53 0.12
N ALA A 128 -14.90 6.59 -0.69
CA ALA A 128 -13.52 6.12 -0.67
C ALA A 128 -12.52 7.24 -1.03
N MET A 129 -12.85 8.09 -2.01
CA MET A 129 -12.05 9.27 -2.34
C MET A 129 -12.01 10.28 -1.20
N GLU A 130 -13.17 10.56 -0.59
CA GLU A 130 -13.25 11.46 0.58
C GLU A 130 -12.36 10.97 1.72
N ASP A 131 -12.43 9.68 2.05
CA ASP A 131 -11.65 9.07 3.13
C ASP A 131 -10.14 9.12 2.81
N THR A 132 -9.75 8.87 1.56
CA THR A 132 -8.36 9.02 1.11
C THR A 132 -7.87 10.44 1.26
N LEU A 133 -8.60 11.43 0.76
CA LEU A 133 -8.22 12.85 0.87
C LEU A 133 -8.12 13.29 2.33
N ARG A 134 -9.08 12.90 3.15
CA ARG A 134 -9.08 13.17 4.60
C ARG A 134 -7.83 12.61 5.28
N GLN A 135 -7.48 11.34 4.99
CA GLN A 135 -6.29 10.70 5.54
C GLN A 135 -5.00 11.42 5.09
N CYS A 136 -4.97 11.87 3.84
CA CYS A 136 -3.82 12.57 3.29
C CYS A 136 -3.62 13.95 3.92
N GLU A 137 -4.70 14.68 4.22
CA GLU A 137 -4.66 16.02 4.82
C GLU A 137 -4.46 16.00 6.34
N MET A 138 -4.65 14.86 7.02
CA MET A 138 -4.37 14.76 8.45
C MET A 138 -2.91 15.13 8.72
N LYS A 139 -2.67 15.87 9.80
CA LYS A 139 -1.31 16.20 10.21
C LYS A 139 -0.56 14.94 10.64
N PRO A 140 0.75 14.85 10.35
CA PRO A 140 1.57 13.76 10.86
C PRO A 140 1.60 13.79 12.40
N ILE A 141 1.78 12.63 13.01
CA ILE A 141 2.06 12.53 14.44
C ILE A 141 3.49 12.98 14.72
N LYS A 142 3.83 13.15 15.99
CA LYS A 142 5.19 13.53 16.38
C LYS A 142 6.22 12.49 15.95
N GLY A 143 7.29 12.93 15.30
CA GLY A 143 8.33 12.04 14.75
C GLY A 143 7.92 11.30 13.47
N GLU A 144 6.80 11.66 12.85
CA GLU A 144 6.38 11.15 11.56
C GLU A 144 6.60 12.19 10.45
N SER A 145 7.13 11.73 9.32
CA SER A 145 7.05 12.43 8.04
C SER A 145 6.15 11.64 7.12
N LYS A 146 5.24 12.30 6.40
CA LYS A 146 4.31 11.61 5.50
C LYS A 146 4.03 12.39 4.22
N LEU A 147 3.68 11.66 3.18
CA LEU A 147 3.24 12.19 1.88
C LEU A 147 2.19 11.26 1.29
N CYS A 148 1.13 11.81 0.70
CA CYS A 148 0.33 11.05 -0.27
C CYS A 148 0.94 11.27 -1.65
N ALA A 149 1.62 10.25 -2.16
CA ALA A 149 2.25 10.28 -3.46
C ALA A 149 1.18 10.07 -4.54
N THR A 150 1.06 11.04 -5.44
CA THR A 150 0.11 11.06 -6.57
C THR A 150 0.75 10.58 -7.87
N SER A 151 2.07 10.40 -7.88
CA SER A 151 2.86 9.86 -8.97
C SER A 151 4.03 9.04 -8.44
N LEU A 152 4.65 8.22 -9.29
CA LEU A 152 5.87 7.50 -8.92
C LEU A 152 7.02 8.45 -8.60
N GLU A 153 7.12 9.54 -9.35
CA GLU A 153 8.17 10.55 -9.15
C GLU A 153 8.03 11.23 -7.78
N SER A 154 6.80 11.60 -7.36
CA SER A 154 6.58 12.20 -6.04
C SER A 154 6.89 11.23 -4.90
N MET A 155 6.61 9.93 -5.09
CA MET A 155 7.01 8.88 -4.15
C MET A 155 8.53 8.79 -4.02
N LEU A 156 9.25 8.75 -5.15
CA LEU A 156 10.71 8.68 -5.17
C LEU A 156 11.37 9.92 -4.58
N ASP A 157 10.80 11.11 -4.80
CA ASP A 157 11.28 12.34 -4.18
C ASP A 157 11.17 12.26 -2.65
N PHE A 158 10.03 11.80 -2.13
CA PHE A 158 9.85 11.62 -0.70
C PHE A 158 10.84 10.59 -0.11
N VAL A 159 11.05 9.46 -0.78
CA VAL A 159 12.03 8.45 -0.37
C VAL A 159 13.45 9.04 -0.34
N ASN A 160 13.82 9.82 -1.37
CA ASN A 160 15.11 10.50 -1.42
C ASN A 160 15.26 11.58 -0.33
N GLU A 161 14.21 12.29 0.00
CA GLU A 161 14.21 13.27 1.11
C GLU A 161 14.53 12.58 2.45
N ILE A 162 13.90 11.43 2.72
CA ILE A 162 14.11 10.68 3.97
C ILE A 162 15.49 10.01 4.02
N PHE A 163 15.95 9.41 2.94
CA PHE A 163 17.21 8.63 2.92
C PHE A 163 18.42 9.49 2.60
N GLY A 164 18.24 10.62 1.89
CA GLY A 164 19.30 11.45 1.33
C GLY A 164 19.50 11.16 -0.16
N PHE A 165 19.78 12.20 -0.95
CA PHE A 165 19.79 12.17 -2.41
C PHE A 165 20.81 11.21 -3.05
N ASN A 166 21.82 10.76 -2.33
CA ASN A 166 22.85 9.83 -2.85
C ASN A 166 22.75 8.45 -2.19
N SER A 167 21.69 8.18 -1.46
CA SER A 167 21.50 6.89 -0.80
C SER A 167 21.05 5.84 -1.81
N GLN A 168 21.62 4.64 -1.71
CA GLN A 168 21.05 3.47 -2.35
C GLN A 168 19.88 2.97 -1.52
N PHE A 169 18.83 2.55 -2.20
CA PHE A 169 17.67 1.97 -1.55
C PHE A 169 17.10 0.83 -2.39
N GLN A 170 16.38 -0.03 -1.74
CA GLN A 170 15.64 -1.12 -2.36
C GLN A 170 14.18 -1.10 -1.89
N VAL A 171 13.31 -1.70 -2.68
CA VAL A 171 11.89 -1.84 -2.35
C VAL A 171 11.56 -3.30 -2.05
N LEU A 172 10.79 -3.51 -0.98
CA LEU A 172 10.25 -4.80 -0.59
C LEU A 172 8.74 -4.79 -0.77
N SER A 173 8.19 -5.90 -1.21
CA SER A 173 6.75 -6.16 -1.27
C SER A 173 6.45 -7.61 -0.95
N THR A 174 5.24 -7.90 -0.50
CA THR A 174 4.76 -9.26 -0.31
C THR A 174 4.60 -9.96 -1.66
N THR A 175 5.09 -11.20 -1.74
CA THR A 175 5.02 -12.02 -2.96
C THR A 175 4.19 -13.27 -2.71
N HIS A 176 3.14 -13.45 -3.49
CA HIS A 176 2.35 -14.67 -3.53
C HIS A 176 2.96 -15.64 -4.55
N PHE A 177 3.32 -16.85 -4.11
CA PHE A 177 3.84 -17.90 -4.99
C PHE A 177 2.73 -18.78 -5.58
N THR A 178 1.53 -18.67 -5.04
CA THR A 178 0.34 -19.39 -5.46
C THR A 178 -0.81 -18.41 -5.69
N GLU A 179 -1.70 -18.72 -6.62
CA GLU A 179 -2.94 -17.99 -6.79
C GLU A 179 -3.96 -18.49 -5.76
N SER A 180 -4.25 -17.67 -4.76
CA SER A 180 -5.26 -17.95 -3.76
C SER A 180 -6.61 -17.39 -4.15
N THR A 181 -7.66 -18.14 -3.86
CA THR A 181 -9.05 -17.66 -3.88
C THR A 181 -9.56 -17.27 -2.48
N THR A 182 -8.79 -17.60 -1.44
CA THR A 182 -9.18 -17.39 -0.04
C THR A 182 -8.47 -16.15 0.50
N LEU A 183 -9.25 -15.11 0.78
CA LEU A 183 -8.71 -13.82 1.24
C LEU A 183 -8.31 -13.85 2.72
N LEU A 184 -9.12 -14.50 3.56
CA LEU A 184 -8.87 -14.68 4.99
C LEU A 184 -8.69 -16.16 5.31
N GLN A 185 -7.54 -16.51 5.83
CA GLN A 185 -7.25 -17.86 6.33
C GLN A 185 -6.15 -17.83 7.38
N ASN A 186 -5.96 -18.96 8.06
CA ASN A 186 -4.78 -19.10 8.91
C ASN A 186 -3.55 -19.41 8.06
N TYR A 187 -2.47 -18.71 8.38
CA TYR A 187 -1.14 -18.95 7.83
C TYR A 187 -0.20 -19.44 8.94
N THR A 188 0.59 -20.44 8.62
CA THR A 188 1.65 -20.97 9.48
C THR A 188 2.99 -20.38 9.04
N ILE A 189 3.80 -19.87 9.97
CA ILE A 189 5.17 -19.43 9.71
C ILE A 189 6.04 -20.66 9.48
N LEU A 190 6.57 -20.82 8.27
CA LEU A 190 7.25 -22.05 7.82
C LEU A 190 8.75 -22.08 8.10
N LYS A 191 9.38 -20.90 8.18
CA LYS A 191 10.80 -20.73 8.44
C LYS A 191 11.01 -19.64 9.48
N LYS A 192 12.19 -19.60 10.08
CA LYS A 192 12.57 -18.47 10.93
C LYS A 192 12.44 -17.18 10.12
N PRO A 193 11.67 -16.19 10.60
CA PRO A 193 11.59 -14.88 9.96
C PRO A 193 12.98 -14.28 9.78
N GLU A 194 13.21 -13.70 8.61
CA GLU A 194 14.46 -13.02 8.28
C GLU A 194 14.29 -11.54 8.60
N GLU A 195 15.04 -11.06 9.60
CA GLU A 195 15.09 -9.61 9.89
C GLU A 195 15.97 -8.93 8.85
N ILE A 196 15.41 -7.91 8.19
CA ILE A 196 16.11 -7.12 7.20
C ILE A 196 16.67 -5.88 7.89
N SER A 197 17.98 -5.63 7.72
CA SER A 197 18.58 -4.40 8.22
C SER A 197 17.96 -3.19 7.50
N ALA A 198 17.26 -2.36 8.23
CA ALA A 198 16.57 -1.19 7.72
C ALA A 198 16.72 -0.04 8.73
N PRO A 199 17.89 0.64 8.76
CA PRO A 199 18.11 1.75 9.68
C PRO A 199 17.15 2.91 9.46
N LYS A 200 16.67 3.06 8.24
CA LYS A 200 15.54 3.90 7.85
C LYS A 200 14.64 3.11 6.91
N MET A 201 13.34 3.26 7.04
CA MET A 201 12.36 2.70 6.11
C MET A 201 11.25 3.71 5.83
N VAL A 202 10.73 3.68 4.61
CA VAL A 202 9.50 4.38 4.23
C VAL A 202 8.47 3.32 3.87
N ALA A 203 7.34 3.33 4.57
CA ALA A 203 6.20 2.49 4.27
C ALA A 203 5.22 3.24 3.35
N CYS A 204 4.79 2.62 2.26
CA CYS A 204 3.85 3.19 1.31
C CYS A 204 2.65 2.25 1.14
N HIS A 205 1.48 2.72 1.54
CA HIS A 205 0.21 1.98 1.49
C HIS A 205 -0.65 2.49 0.35
N THR A 206 -1.19 1.58 -0.45
CA THR A 206 -2.16 1.94 -1.49
C THR A 206 -3.42 2.52 -0.88
N MET A 207 -3.92 3.59 -1.48
CA MET A 207 -5.15 4.25 -1.07
C MET A 207 -6.23 4.10 -2.14
N PRO A 208 -7.51 3.93 -1.75
CA PRO A 208 -8.62 3.84 -2.70
C PRO A 208 -8.83 5.19 -3.43
N TYR A 209 -8.47 5.22 -4.72
CA TYR A 209 -8.59 6.40 -5.57
C TYR A 209 -8.66 5.99 -7.04
N PRO A 210 -9.17 6.83 -7.97
CA PRO A 210 -9.30 6.50 -9.39
C PRO A 210 -7.98 6.21 -10.11
N TYR A 211 -6.87 6.74 -9.63
CA TYR A 211 -5.51 6.41 -10.07
C TYR A 211 -4.64 6.05 -8.87
N ALA A 212 -3.44 5.53 -9.08
CA ALA A 212 -2.61 5.04 -7.98
C ALA A 212 -2.18 6.19 -7.05
N ILE A 213 -2.66 6.14 -5.82
CA ILE A 213 -2.24 7.00 -4.71
C ILE A 213 -1.63 6.12 -3.64
N PHE A 214 -0.49 6.56 -3.10
CA PHE A 214 0.16 5.89 -1.99
C PHE A 214 0.32 6.84 -0.80
N TYR A 215 -0.21 6.43 0.35
CA TYR A 215 0.12 7.04 1.63
C TYR A 215 1.49 6.53 2.06
N CYS A 216 2.53 7.35 1.88
CA CYS A 216 3.89 7.04 2.29
C CYS A 216 4.21 7.73 3.61
N HIS A 217 4.86 7.01 4.52
CA HIS A 217 5.27 7.59 5.79
C HIS A 217 6.60 6.98 6.31
N TYR A 218 7.31 7.80 7.05
CA TYR A 218 8.51 7.46 7.80
C TYR A 218 8.28 7.84 9.27
N GLN A 219 8.73 7.00 10.19
CA GLN A 219 8.72 7.28 11.62
C GLN A 219 10.15 7.27 12.17
N GLU A 220 10.46 8.24 13.03
CA GLU A 220 11.76 8.31 13.73
C GLU A 220 11.90 7.19 14.76
N SER A 221 10.78 6.69 15.31
CA SER A 221 10.78 5.58 16.25
C SER A 221 11.28 4.29 15.60
N GLU A 222 11.98 3.48 16.38
CA GLU A 222 12.55 2.22 15.89
C GLU A 222 11.47 1.29 15.36
N SER A 223 11.71 0.78 14.14
CA SER A 223 10.88 -0.22 13.48
C SER A 223 11.76 -1.34 12.95
N LYS A 224 11.20 -2.55 12.89
CA LYS A 224 11.87 -3.72 12.33
C LYS A 224 11.12 -4.24 11.13
N VAL A 225 11.86 -4.64 10.11
CA VAL A 225 11.32 -5.22 8.87
C VAL A 225 11.69 -6.70 8.81
N PHE A 226 10.73 -7.53 8.46
CA PHE A 226 10.94 -8.97 8.33
C PHE A 226 10.39 -9.49 6.99
N LYS A 227 11.10 -10.44 6.40
CA LYS A 227 10.53 -11.37 5.42
C LYS A 227 10.07 -12.63 6.14
N VAL A 228 8.83 -13.02 5.90
CA VAL A 228 8.17 -14.11 6.60
C VAL A 228 7.58 -15.07 5.57
N LEU A 229 8.10 -16.30 5.52
CA LEU A 229 7.53 -17.34 4.66
C LEU A 229 6.33 -17.98 5.34
N LEU A 230 5.17 -17.81 4.72
CA LEU A 230 3.87 -18.24 5.22
C LEU A 230 3.31 -19.40 4.37
N GLY A 231 2.67 -20.36 5.04
CA GLY A 231 1.87 -21.40 4.40
C GLY A 231 0.44 -21.34 4.86
N GLY A 232 -0.48 -21.12 3.92
CA GLY A 232 -1.92 -21.09 4.18
C GLY A 232 -2.51 -22.48 4.38
N ASP A 233 -3.65 -22.55 5.07
CA ASP A 233 -4.38 -23.81 5.29
C ASP A 233 -4.86 -24.46 3.99
N ASN A 234 -5.08 -23.68 2.96
CA ASN A 234 -5.45 -24.13 1.62
C ASN A 234 -4.25 -24.55 0.74
N GLY A 235 -3.02 -24.51 1.29
CA GLY A 235 -1.79 -24.82 0.56
C GLY A 235 -1.08 -23.59 -0.04
N ASP A 236 -1.62 -22.37 0.14
CA ASP A 236 -1.00 -21.16 -0.34
C ASP A 236 0.41 -20.95 0.22
N ARG A 237 1.24 -20.30 -0.59
CA ARG A 237 2.60 -19.91 -0.23
C ARG A 237 2.79 -18.42 -0.47
N VAL A 238 3.20 -17.71 0.59
CA VAL A 238 3.40 -16.27 0.57
C VAL A 238 4.72 -15.93 1.26
N GLU A 239 5.56 -15.13 0.62
CA GLU A 239 6.65 -14.43 1.29
C GLU A 239 6.15 -13.04 1.62
N ALA A 240 5.73 -12.87 2.86
CA ALA A 240 5.13 -11.63 3.34
C ALA A 240 6.19 -10.69 3.90
N VAL A 241 6.07 -9.40 3.62
CA VAL A 241 6.79 -8.34 4.32
C VAL A 241 5.99 -7.97 5.56
N ALA A 242 6.66 -7.98 6.70
CA ALA A 242 6.09 -7.52 7.96
C ALA A 242 6.91 -6.35 8.51
N VAL A 243 6.22 -5.35 9.04
CA VAL A 243 6.83 -4.24 9.79
C VAL A 243 6.35 -4.30 11.23
N CYS A 244 7.27 -4.15 12.17
CA CYS A 244 7.00 -4.08 13.60
C CYS A 244 7.45 -2.71 14.13
N HIS A 245 6.50 -1.89 14.57
CA HIS A 245 6.74 -0.63 15.24
C HIS A 245 7.00 -0.91 16.71
N LEU A 246 8.20 -0.61 17.19
CA LEU A 246 8.62 -0.97 18.55
C LEU A 246 8.09 0.01 19.61
N ASP A 247 7.92 1.28 19.24
CA ASP A 247 7.30 2.29 20.07
C ASP A 247 6.08 2.91 19.35
N THR A 248 4.94 2.78 19.97
CA THR A 248 3.64 3.28 19.49
C THR A 248 3.05 4.34 20.42
N SER A 249 3.85 4.91 21.32
CA SER A 249 3.38 5.83 22.36
C SER A 249 2.77 7.13 21.81
N GLU A 250 3.26 7.59 20.66
CA GLU A 250 2.76 8.81 20.01
C GLU A 250 1.57 8.53 19.05
N TRP A 251 1.14 7.26 18.91
CA TRP A 251 0.00 6.91 18.05
C TRP A 251 -1.32 7.33 18.69
N SER A 252 -2.31 7.68 17.85
CA SER A 252 -3.66 7.97 18.34
C SER A 252 -4.21 6.78 19.12
N PRO A 253 -4.80 6.99 20.31
CA PRO A 253 -5.48 5.91 21.06
C PRO A 253 -6.58 5.21 20.25
N ASP A 254 -7.15 5.91 19.25
CA ASP A 254 -8.19 5.36 18.37
C ASP A 254 -7.61 4.53 17.20
N HIS A 255 -6.27 4.35 17.14
CA HIS A 255 -5.65 3.57 16.08
C HIS A 255 -6.18 2.14 16.09
N VAL A 256 -6.59 1.66 14.93
CA VAL A 256 -7.31 0.39 14.77
C VAL A 256 -6.56 -0.82 15.36
N SER A 257 -5.23 -0.84 15.29
CA SER A 257 -4.40 -1.92 15.84
C SER A 257 -4.61 -2.12 17.34
N PHE A 258 -4.81 -1.04 18.10
CA PHE A 258 -5.02 -1.13 19.55
C PHE A 258 -6.33 -1.83 19.89
N ARG A 259 -7.40 -1.51 19.13
CA ARG A 259 -8.68 -2.20 19.28
C ARG A 259 -8.57 -3.68 18.88
N VAL A 260 -7.89 -3.98 17.77
CA VAL A 260 -7.70 -5.34 17.26
C VAL A 260 -6.89 -6.19 18.22
N LEU A 261 -5.81 -5.64 18.78
CA LEU A 261 -4.87 -6.35 19.66
C LEU A 261 -5.25 -6.29 21.15
N GLY A 262 -6.24 -5.45 21.51
CA GLY A 262 -6.66 -5.27 22.92
C GLY A 262 -5.56 -4.65 23.78
N ILE A 263 -4.85 -3.64 23.26
CA ILE A 263 -3.72 -2.98 23.94
C ILE A 263 -3.89 -1.44 23.91
N GLU A 264 -3.05 -0.77 24.69
CA GLU A 264 -2.94 0.69 24.75
C GLU A 264 -1.68 1.18 24.00
N PRO A 265 -1.66 2.47 23.54
CA PRO A 265 -0.46 3.07 22.96
C PRO A 265 0.77 2.89 23.83
N GLY A 266 1.92 2.56 23.22
CA GLY A 266 3.19 2.39 23.92
C GLY A 266 3.33 1.13 24.78
N SER A 267 2.26 0.33 24.94
CA SER A 267 2.29 -0.84 25.84
C SER A 267 3.06 -2.02 25.25
N LYS A 268 2.99 -2.21 23.94
CA LYS A 268 3.66 -3.30 23.21
C LYS A 268 3.98 -2.91 21.78
N PRO A 269 5.00 -3.53 21.15
CA PRO A 269 5.21 -3.43 19.72
C PRO A 269 4.00 -3.91 18.92
N VAL A 270 3.68 -3.18 17.86
CA VAL A 270 2.63 -3.52 16.90
C VAL A 270 3.25 -3.92 15.59
N CYS A 271 2.96 -5.11 15.13
CA CYS A 271 3.37 -5.58 13.81
C CYS A 271 2.18 -5.70 12.88
N HIS A 272 2.43 -5.53 11.58
CA HIS A 272 1.46 -5.85 10.55
C HIS A 272 2.13 -6.40 9.30
N PHE A 273 1.39 -7.22 8.55
CA PHE A 273 1.80 -7.64 7.22
C PHE A 273 1.42 -6.59 6.18
N PHE A 274 2.24 -6.47 5.17
CA PHE A 274 1.97 -5.65 3.99
C PHE A 274 1.31 -6.49 2.91
N PRO A 275 0.15 -6.07 2.37
CA PRO A 275 -0.39 -6.63 1.13
C PRO A 275 0.57 -6.49 -0.05
N ALA A 276 0.37 -7.27 -1.10
CA ALA A 276 1.29 -7.35 -2.24
C ALA A 276 1.46 -6.04 -3.01
N ASP A 277 0.49 -5.14 -2.92
CA ASP A 277 0.48 -3.83 -3.57
C ASP A 277 1.02 -2.69 -2.71
N ASN A 278 1.39 -2.99 -1.46
CA ASN A 278 2.05 -2.04 -0.57
C ASN A 278 3.56 -2.20 -0.66
N LEU A 279 4.29 -1.12 -0.43
CA LEU A 279 5.73 -1.06 -0.62
C LEU A 279 6.43 -0.65 0.68
N VAL A 280 7.57 -1.28 0.95
CA VAL A 280 8.49 -0.87 2.01
C VAL A 280 9.83 -0.54 1.38
N TRP A 281 10.19 0.75 1.38
CA TRP A 281 11.49 1.22 0.93
C TRP A 281 12.45 1.17 2.11
N ILE A 282 13.65 0.65 1.89
CA ILE A 282 14.71 0.57 2.88
C ILE A 282 16.00 1.12 2.32
N ALA A 283 16.75 1.87 3.14
CA ALA A 283 18.09 2.29 2.80
C ALA A 283 19.06 1.08 2.83
N SER A 284 19.93 1.00 1.82
CA SER A 284 20.94 -0.08 1.68
C SER A 284 22.22 0.27 2.41
#